data_4237a8a99cb20d1e6cb02a8f839f87ff
#
_entry.id   4237a8a99cb20d1e6cb02a8f839f87ff
#
_cell.length_a   1.000
_cell.length_b   1.000
_cell.length_c   1.000
_cell.angle_alpha   90.00
_cell.angle_beta   90.00
_cell.angle_gamma   90.00
#
_symmetry.space_group_name_H-M   'P 1'
#
loop_
_entity.id
_entity.type
_entity.pdbx_description
1 polymer ?
#
loop_
_entity_poly.entity_id
_entity_poly.type
_entity_poly.pdbx_seq_one_letter_code
_entity_poly.pdbx_strand_id
1 'polypeptide(L)'
;MKFYRTGEFKDNVLDGMVDINPKEQAPQFVLNRLNYLIGFIYDRSPDDIDAFTKNLEKRYQKLTNTDYIKEKNIDLSDLVIGFEKLADYASLVNAAMNYYFQVLDFPDESAWDEDIVVVNRNYHQAFLHPRYYNLLTLIETVGREKAISLWKRFFTEFVIYDRIPRETPFIDLETMFAERMAAIDEDNPSDWVMIRGMIAEGKYAYRNDNCFWVESLDDLPDSEIKYYVCCYGDYEGARDYHESIVLTMEHTIAQGDPYCSRVMHDTRIDYDLRHPPKTFWDNIWPIRKINEK
;
A
#
# COMPACT_ATOMS: atom_id res chain seq x y z
N MET A 1 -2.66 24.86 -19.07
CA MET A 1 -2.67 23.87 -17.97
C MET A 1 -2.38 24.60 -16.67
N LYS A 2 -3.17 24.34 -15.61
CA LYS A 2 -2.87 24.82 -14.25
C LYS A 2 -2.57 23.63 -13.38
N PHE A 3 -1.49 23.70 -12.60
CA PHE A 3 -1.12 22.73 -11.60
C PHE A 3 -1.17 23.36 -10.22
N TYR A 4 -1.64 22.59 -9.25
CA TYR A 4 -1.78 23.00 -7.87
C TYR A 4 -0.89 22.12 -6.99
N ARG A 5 -0.14 22.76 -6.12
CA ARG A 5 0.59 22.05 -5.05
C ARG A 5 -0.31 21.93 -3.84
N THR A 6 -0.46 20.73 -3.35
CA THR A 6 -1.21 20.41 -2.15
C THR A 6 -0.31 19.70 -1.15
N GLY A 7 -0.54 19.94 0.13
CA GLY A 7 0.33 19.44 1.19
C GLY A 7 1.60 20.27 1.39
N GLU A 8 2.26 20.02 2.50
CA GLU A 8 3.49 20.69 2.89
C GLU A 8 4.50 19.66 3.38
N PHE A 9 5.80 19.90 3.06
CA PHE A 9 6.87 19.12 3.66
C PHE A 9 6.96 19.44 5.15
N LYS A 10 6.84 18.40 5.96
CA LYS A 10 7.15 18.47 7.39
C LYS A 10 8.29 17.52 7.69
N ASP A 11 9.24 17.97 8.47
CA ASP A 11 10.31 17.12 8.96
C ASP A 11 9.76 16.11 9.98
N ASN A 12 10.36 14.93 10.00
CA ASN A 12 10.12 13.91 11.04
C ASN A 12 8.67 13.39 11.14
N VAL A 13 7.90 13.40 10.05
CA VAL A 13 6.53 12.87 10.05
C VAL A 13 6.49 11.41 10.51
N LEU A 14 7.45 10.61 10.07
CA LEU A 14 7.54 9.20 10.46
C LEU A 14 8.00 8.98 11.90
N ASP A 15 8.60 9.98 12.54
CA ASP A 15 9.01 9.94 13.95
C ASP A 15 7.89 10.44 14.88
N GLY A 16 6.79 10.95 14.32
CA GLY A 16 5.59 11.31 15.04
C GLY A 16 4.87 10.11 15.64
N MET A 17 3.90 10.37 16.52
CA MET A 17 3.11 9.33 17.19
C MET A 17 1.73 9.24 16.57
N VAL A 18 1.18 8.02 16.49
CA VAL A 18 -0.19 7.74 16.01
C VAL A 18 -0.90 6.81 16.98
N ASP A 19 -2.20 7.03 17.14
CA ASP A 19 -3.08 6.17 17.92
C ASP A 19 -3.61 5.06 17.02
N ILE A 20 -3.53 3.80 17.48
CA ILE A 20 -4.01 2.63 16.75
C ILE A 20 -4.68 1.64 17.70
N ASN A 21 -5.64 0.87 17.17
CA ASN A 21 -6.16 -0.33 17.81
C ASN A 21 -5.62 -1.58 17.09
N PRO A 22 -4.69 -2.34 17.71
CA PRO A 22 -4.06 -3.48 17.05
C PRO A 22 -5.06 -4.59 16.68
N LYS A 23 -6.09 -4.81 17.49
CA LYS A 23 -7.14 -5.81 17.25
C LYS A 23 -7.96 -5.48 16.00
N GLU A 24 -8.22 -4.21 15.75
CA GLU A 24 -8.94 -3.76 14.56
C GLU A 24 -8.05 -3.75 13.31
N GLN A 25 -6.76 -3.44 13.48
CA GLN A 25 -5.85 -3.29 12.35
C GLN A 25 -5.20 -4.59 11.88
N ALA A 26 -4.88 -5.51 12.78
CA ALA A 26 -4.21 -6.76 12.41
C ALA A 26 -4.98 -7.57 11.34
N PRO A 27 -6.32 -7.69 11.39
CA PRO A 27 -7.09 -8.34 10.33
C PRO A 27 -6.86 -7.70 8.96
N GLN A 28 -6.83 -6.37 8.87
CA GLN A 28 -6.67 -5.64 7.61
C GLN A 28 -5.22 -5.63 7.12
N PHE A 29 -4.25 -5.42 8.01
CA PHE A 29 -2.85 -5.24 7.66
C PHE A 29 -2.15 -6.55 7.32
N VAL A 30 -2.46 -7.61 8.07
CA VAL A 30 -1.75 -8.89 8.00
C VAL A 30 -2.66 -10.01 7.47
N LEU A 31 -3.77 -10.27 8.16
CA LEU A 31 -4.50 -11.53 7.99
C LEU A 31 -5.32 -11.58 6.69
N ASN A 32 -6.08 -10.55 6.35
CA ASN A 32 -6.90 -10.54 5.15
C ASN A 32 -6.05 -10.77 3.89
N ARG A 33 -4.96 -10.02 3.77
CA ARG A 33 -4.06 -10.15 2.63
C ARG A 33 -3.35 -11.50 2.60
N LEU A 34 -2.91 -12.00 3.76
CA LEU A 34 -2.25 -13.32 3.86
C LEU A 34 -3.22 -14.45 3.51
N ASN A 35 -4.45 -14.39 4.02
CA ASN A 35 -5.51 -15.34 3.70
C ASN A 35 -5.76 -15.41 2.18
N TYR A 36 -5.94 -14.25 1.56
CA TYR A 36 -6.16 -14.19 0.13
C TYR A 36 -4.95 -14.68 -0.68
N LEU A 37 -3.73 -14.30 -0.27
CA LEU A 37 -2.50 -14.73 -0.94
C LEU A 37 -2.32 -16.26 -0.88
N ILE A 38 -2.58 -16.88 0.26
CA ILE A 38 -2.51 -18.34 0.41
C ILE A 38 -3.53 -19.02 -0.52
N GLY A 39 -4.78 -18.55 -0.52
CA GLY A 39 -5.79 -19.06 -1.44
C GLY A 39 -5.41 -18.89 -2.91
N PHE A 40 -4.89 -17.72 -3.26
CA PHE A 40 -4.42 -17.43 -4.62
C PHE A 40 -3.27 -18.36 -5.05
N ILE A 41 -2.27 -18.59 -4.20
CA ILE A 41 -1.15 -19.50 -4.51
C ILE A 41 -1.67 -20.95 -4.60
N TYR A 42 -2.55 -21.36 -3.68
CA TYR A 42 -3.17 -22.68 -3.71
C TYR A 42 -3.87 -22.94 -5.06
N ASP A 43 -4.61 -21.96 -5.59
CA ASP A 43 -5.34 -22.10 -6.86
C ASP A 43 -4.45 -21.98 -8.11
N ARG A 44 -3.37 -21.21 -8.06
CA ARG A 44 -2.56 -20.83 -9.22
C ARG A 44 -1.20 -21.54 -9.31
N SER A 45 -0.70 -22.04 -8.20
CA SER A 45 0.60 -22.70 -8.07
C SER A 45 0.57 -23.73 -6.92
N PRO A 46 -0.35 -24.74 -6.97
CA PRO A 46 -0.60 -25.65 -5.86
C PRO A 46 0.65 -26.42 -5.39
N ASP A 47 1.57 -26.71 -6.30
CA ASP A 47 2.82 -27.42 -5.97
C ASP A 47 3.77 -26.58 -5.09
N ASP A 48 3.58 -25.28 -5.03
CA ASP A 48 4.47 -24.36 -4.31
C ASP A 48 3.92 -23.93 -2.93
N ILE A 49 2.65 -24.19 -2.61
CA ILE A 49 1.98 -23.65 -1.42
C ILE A 49 2.64 -24.11 -0.12
N ASP A 50 2.97 -25.40 0.01
CA ASP A 50 3.58 -25.93 1.22
C ASP A 50 4.99 -25.38 1.46
N ALA A 51 5.77 -25.22 0.38
CA ALA A 51 7.09 -24.61 0.46
C ALA A 51 6.98 -23.13 0.81
N PHE A 52 6.08 -22.39 0.20
CA PHE A 52 5.84 -20.97 0.45
C PHE A 52 5.44 -20.72 1.92
N THR A 53 4.40 -21.39 2.41
CA THR A 53 3.87 -21.18 3.77
C THR A 53 4.92 -21.54 4.85
N LYS A 54 5.62 -22.67 4.66
CA LYS A 54 6.71 -23.09 5.56
C LYS A 54 7.90 -22.12 5.56
N ASN A 55 8.28 -21.60 4.39
CA ASN A 55 9.38 -20.64 4.30
C ASN A 55 8.99 -19.30 4.91
N LEU A 56 7.74 -18.85 4.71
CA LEU A 56 7.22 -17.61 5.27
C LEU A 56 7.11 -17.68 6.80
N GLU A 57 6.61 -18.80 7.34
CA GLU A 57 6.59 -19.05 8.79
C GLU A 57 7.97 -18.95 9.39
N LYS A 58 8.97 -19.69 8.83
CA LYS A 58 10.36 -19.63 9.29
C LYS A 58 10.95 -18.23 9.23
N ARG A 59 10.60 -17.46 8.20
CA ARG A 59 11.05 -16.08 8.05
C ARG A 59 10.55 -15.22 9.21
N TYR A 60 9.24 -15.23 9.48
CA TYR A 60 8.68 -14.47 10.59
C TYR A 60 9.25 -14.92 11.94
N GLN A 61 9.37 -16.24 12.18
CA GLN A 61 9.99 -16.76 13.39
C GLN A 61 11.45 -16.30 13.56
N LYS A 62 12.20 -16.15 12.46
CA LYS A 62 13.59 -15.65 12.50
C LYS A 62 13.67 -14.14 12.77
N LEU A 63 12.68 -13.39 12.31
CA LEU A 63 12.60 -11.94 12.46
C LEU A 63 12.03 -11.51 13.81
N THR A 64 11.42 -12.44 14.56
CA THR A 64 10.77 -12.17 15.84
C THR A 64 11.57 -12.78 16.98
N ASN A 65 11.72 -12.03 18.07
CA ASN A 65 12.46 -12.45 19.26
C ASN A 65 11.56 -12.60 20.50
N THR A 66 10.30 -12.18 20.43
CA THR A 66 9.34 -12.19 21.54
C THR A 66 8.06 -12.92 21.12
N ASP A 67 7.54 -13.78 21.99
CA ASP A 67 6.26 -14.46 21.78
C ASP A 67 5.11 -13.62 22.40
N TYR A 68 4.78 -12.52 21.75
CA TYR A 68 3.71 -11.60 22.18
C TYR A 68 2.36 -12.30 22.31
N ILE A 69 2.05 -13.26 21.44
CA ILE A 69 0.78 -13.99 21.47
C ILE A 69 0.65 -14.72 22.81
N LYS A 70 1.70 -15.39 23.26
CA LYS A 70 1.71 -16.09 24.53
C LYS A 70 1.75 -15.11 25.72
N GLU A 71 2.62 -14.09 25.65
CA GLU A 71 2.81 -13.13 26.74
C GLU A 71 1.56 -12.31 27.02
N LYS A 72 0.83 -11.92 25.96
CA LYS A 72 -0.40 -11.15 26.04
C LYS A 72 -1.67 -12.01 26.12
N ASN A 73 -1.52 -13.34 26.11
CA ASN A 73 -2.63 -14.30 26.15
C ASN A 73 -3.69 -14.02 25.05
N ILE A 74 -3.21 -13.78 23.81
CA ILE A 74 -4.07 -13.47 22.67
C ILE A 74 -4.69 -14.73 22.11
N ASP A 75 -6.02 -14.79 22.01
CA ASP A 75 -6.71 -15.87 21.35
C ASP A 75 -6.73 -15.66 19.83
N LEU A 76 -5.84 -16.38 19.13
CA LEU A 76 -5.77 -16.32 17.67
C LEU A 76 -7.01 -16.90 16.98
N SER A 77 -7.80 -17.75 17.67
CA SER A 77 -8.99 -18.34 17.05
C SER A 77 -10.01 -17.26 16.69
N ASP A 78 -10.13 -16.22 17.52
CA ASP A 78 -11.00 -15.07 17.26
C ASP A 78 -10.53 -14.23 16.07
N LEU A 79 -9.20 -14.14 15.87
CA LEU A 79 -8.61 -13.36 14.79
C LEU A 79 -8.78 -14.00 13.41
N VAL A 80 -8.85 -15.32 13.34
CA VAL A 80 -8.96 -16.04 12.05
C VAL A 80 -10.41 -16.33 11.64
N ILE A 81 -11.38 -15.89 12.44
CA ILE A 81 -12.79 -15.98 12.07
C ILE A 81 -13.02 -15.25 10.73
N GLY A 82 -13.53 -15.97 9.72
CA GLY A 82 -13.73 -15.45 8.38
C GLY A 82 -12.51 -15.56 7.45
N PHE A 83 -11.35 -16.04 7.93
CA PHE A 83 -10.15 -16.28 7.14
C PHE A 83 -9.93 -17.79 6.93
N GLU A 84 -10.79 -18.40 6.12
CA GLU A 84 -10.85 -19.87 5.94
C GLU A 84 -9.50 -20.51 5.58
N LYS A 85 -8.71 -19.86 4.74
CA LYS A 85 -7.40 -20.39 4.32
C LYS A 85 -6.35 -20.35 5.42
N LEU A 86 -6.50 -19.47 6.41
CA LEU A 86 -5.58 -19.38 7.54
C LEU A 86 -5.84 -20.44 8.62
N ALA A 87 -7.03 -21.04 8.64
CA ALA A 87 -7.39 -22.04 9.63
C ALA A 87 -6.43 -23.25 9.63
N ASP A 88 -5.91 -23.63 8.47
CA ASP A 88 -4.96 -24.73 8.32
C ASP A 88 -3.50 -24.33 8.63
N TYR A 89 -3.21 -23.03 8.88
CA TYR A 89 -1.87 -22.48 9.03
C TYR A 89 -1.66 -21.74 10.36
N ALA A 90 -2.20 -22.27 11.46
CA ALA A 90 -2.16 -21.61 12.77
C ALA A 90 -0.74 -21.20 13.22
N SER A 91 0.29 -22.00 12.91
CA SER A 91 1.70 -21.68 13.24
C SER A 91 2.21 -20.47 12.44
N LEU A 92 1.85 -20.38 11.15
CA LEU A 92 2.17 -19.21 10.32
C LEU A 92 1.44 -17.95 10.81
N VAL A 93 0.17 -18.07 11.20
CA VAL A 93 -0.61 -16.97 11.77
C VAL A 93 0.06 -16.46 13.04
N ASN A 94 0.42 -17.39 13.96
CA ASN A 94 1.14 -17.04 15.18
C ASN A 94 2.45 -16.28 14.87
N ALA A 95 3.27 -16.79 13.95
CA ALA A 95 4.52 -16.16 13.56
C ALA A 95 4.32 -14.77 12.93
N ALA A 96 3.33 -14.62 12.04
CA ALA A 96 3.01 -13.36 11.38
C ALA A 96 2.50 -12.30 12.38
N MET A 97 1.66 -12.71 13.34
CA MET A 97 1.14 -11.81 14.37
C MET A 97 2.22 -11.40 15.39
N ASN A 98 3.08 -12.34 15.82
CA ASN A 98 4.22 -11.98 16.65
C ASN A 98 5.15 -10.97 15.96
N TYR A 99 5.39 -11.15 14.65
CA TYR A 99 6.16 -10.19 13.87
C TYR A 99 5.46 -8.83 13.77
N TYR A 100 4.14 -8.80 13.56
CA TYR A 100 3.36 -7.56 13.55
C TYR A 100 3.51 -6.78 14.87
N PHE A 101 3.36 -7.43 16.02
CA PHE A 101 3.52 -6.81 17.32
C PHE A 101 4.95 -6.29 17.54
N GLN A 102 5.95 -7.06 17.12
CA GLN A 102 7.34 -6.63 17.23
C GLN A 102 7.63 -5.40 16.39
N VAL A 103 7.11 -5.31 15.16
CA VAL A 103 7.29 -4.15 14.28
C VAL A 103 6.61 -2.92 14.84
N LEU A 104 5.44 -3.08 15.46
CA LEU A 104 4.74 -1.99 16.15
C LEU A 104 5.53 -1.45 17.35
N ASP A 105 6.51 -2.19 17.87
CA ASP A 105 7.13 -1.94 19.18
C ASP A 105 6.05 -1.93 20.28
N PHE A 106 5.29 -3.02 20.31
CA PHE A 106 4.06 -3.12 21.11
C PHE A 106 4.38 -2.93 22.60
N PRO A 107 3.73 -1.98 23.30
CA PRO A 107 4.05 -1.67 24.69
C PRO A 107 3.77 -2.86 25.63
N ASP A 108 4.71 -3.15 26.54
CA ASP A 108 4.64 -4.29 27.46
C ASP A 108 3.42 -4.29 28.38
N GLU A 109 2.98 -3.11 28.81
CA GLU A 109 1.87 -2.96 29.76
C GLU A 109 0.50 -2.84 29.08
N SER A 110 0.44 -2.73 27.73
CA SER A 110 -0.82 -2.54 27.00
C SER A 110 -1.53 -3.87 26.73
N ALA A 111 -2.86 -3.84 26.74
CA ALA A 111 -3.68 -4.90 26.20
C ALA A 111 -3.80 -4.75 24.67
N TRP A 112 -3.81 -5.88 23.96
CA TRP A 112 -3.80 -5.86 22.49
C TRP A 112 -5.12 -5.37 21.85
N ASP A 113 -6.21 -5.30 22.62
CA ASP A 113 -7.54 -4.86 22.20
C ASP A 113 -7.86 -3.44 22.67
N GLU A 114 -6.87 -2.72 23.20
CA GLU A 114 -6.96 -1.31 23.56
C GLU A 114 -6.23 -0.44 22.53
N ASP A 115 -6.60 0.84 22.50
CA ASP A 115 -5.87 1.83 21.71
C ASP A 115 -4.48 2.06 22.31
N ILE A 116 -3.47 2.01 21.46
CA ILE A 116 -2.08 2.24 21.83
C ILE A 116 -1.48 3.36 20.99
N VAL A 117 -0.46 4.00 21.52
CA VAL A 117 0.31 5.03 20.82
C VAL A 117 1.61 4.44 20.33
N VAL A 118 1.84 4.49 19.01
CA VAL A 118 3.06 3.96 18.39
C VAL A 118 3.73 5.01 17.50
N VAL A 119 5.01 4.80 17.21
CA VAL A 119 5.73 5.64 16.23
C VAL A 119 5.12 5.43 14.84
N ASN A 120 4.87 6.51 14.11
CA ASN A 120 4.23 6.49 12.79
C ASN A 120 5.01 5.62 11.78
N ARG A 121 6.34 5.56 11.88
CA ARG A 121 7.17 4.63 11.08
C ARG A 121 6.79 3.18 11.35
N ASN A 122 6.67 2.80 12.62
CA ASN A 122 6.32 1.44 13.02
C ASN A 122 4.92 1.07 12.53
N TYR A 123 3.98 2.02 12.59
CA TYR A 123 2.65 1.85 12.00
C TYR A 123 2.70 1.53 10.51
N HIS A 124 3.47 2.30 9.72
CA HIS A 124 3.63 2.03 8.29
C HIS A 124 4.34 0.70 8.03
N GLN A 125 5.37 0.39 8.79
CA GLN A 125 6.11 -0.87 8.68
C GLN A 125 5.23 -2.07 9.03
N ALA A 126 4.32 -1.94 9.98
CA ALA A 126 3.45 -3.03 10.41
C ALA A 126 2.56 -3.61 9.29
N PHE A 127 2.19 -2.81 8.29
CA PHE A 127 1.46 -3.30 7.12
C PHE A 127 2.32 -3.48 5.86
N LEU A 128 3.45 -2.79 5.74
CA LEU A 128 4.32 -2.86 4.55
C LEU A 128 5.35 -4.00 4.63
N HIS A 129 5.95 -4.23 5.79
CA HIS A 129 6.89 -5.32 5.98
C HIS A 129 6.28 -6.70 5.70
N PRO A 130 5.06 -7.04 6.17
CA PRO A 130 4.44 -8.30 5.77
C PRO A 130 4.26 -8.44 4.26
N ARG A 131 3.90 -7.36 3.56
CA ARG A 131 3.78 -7.38 2.09
C ARG A 131 5.12 -7.65 1.43
N TYR A 132 6.17 -6.98 1.90
CA TYR A 132 7.53 -7.15 1.40
C TYR A 132 8.02 -8.58 1.60
N TYR A 133 7.87 -9.13 2.81
CA TYR A 133 8.34 -10.48 3.11
C TYR A 133 7.50 -11.56 2.46
N ASN A 134 6.21 -11.34 2.24
CA ASN A 134 5.36 -12.23 1.46
C ASN A 134 5.89 -12.36 0.02
N LEU A 135 6.18 -11.23 -0.65
CA LEU A 135 6.73 -11.25 -2.01
C LEU A 135 8.17 -11.81 -2.04
N LEU A 136 9.03 -11.40 -1.11
CA LEU A 136 10.40 -11.91 -1.02
C LEU A 136 10.40 -13.43 -0.84
N THR A 137 9.55 -13.97 0.05
CA THR A 137 9.44 -15.42 0.26
C THR A 137 8.90 -16.13 -0.98
N LEU A 138 7.95 -15.53 -1.70
CA LEU A 138 7.46 -16.08 -2.95
C LEU A 138 8.58 -16.13 -4.00
N ILE A 139 9.40 -15.07 -4.12
CA ILE A 139 10.58 -15.02 -4.99
C ILE A 139 11.56 -16.15 -4.69
N GLU A 140 11.86 -16.37 -3.42
CA GLU A 140 12.79 -17.44 -2.98
C GLU A 140 12.20 -18.85 -3.20
N THR A 141 10.88 -18.96 -3.20
CA THR A 141 10.21 -20.26 -3.38
C THR A 141 10.08 -20.66 -4.86
N VAL A 142 9.68 -19.71 -5.73
CA VAL A 142 9.33 -20.05 -7.13
C VAL A 142 10.22 -19.37 -8.18
N GLY A 143 11.19 -18.57 -7.75
CA GLY A 143 12.03 -17.73 -8.60
C GLY A 143 11.38 -16.38 -8.93
N ARG A 144 12.21 -15.37 -9.19
CA ARG A 144 11.80 -13.96 -9.30
C ARG A 144 10.76 -13.71 -10.41
N GLU A 145 11.00 -14.19 -11.61
CA GLU A 145 10.12 -13.95 -12.77
C GLU A 145 8.70 -14.51 -12.50
N LYS A 146 8.62 -15.77 -12.06
CA LYS A 146 7.35 -16.43 -11.74
C LYS A 146 6.65 -15.72 -10.57
N ALA A 147 7.39 -15.38 -9.52
CA ALA A 147 6.86 -14.68 -8.35
C ALA A 147 6.27 -13.31 -8.71
N ILE A 148 6.98 -12.50 -9.50
CA ILE A 148 6.49 -11.19 -9.94
C ILE A 148 5.23 -11.34 -10.83
N SER A 149 5.21 -12.32 -11.73
CA SER A 149 4.01 -12.61 -12.54
C SER A 149 2.80 -12.98 -11.68
N LEU A 150 2.98 -13.86 -10.68
CA LEU A 150 1.94 -14.23 -9.72
C LEU A 150 1.51 -13.03 -8.88
N TRP A 151 2.45 -12.21 -8.40
CA TRP A 151 2.16 -11.04 -7.57
C TRP A 151 1.34 -9.98 -8.30
N LYS A 152 1.63 -9.72 -9.57
CA LYS A 152 0.84 -8.82 -10.41
C LYS A 152 -0.63 -9.27 -10.50
N ARG A 153 -0.85 -10.56 -10.75
CA ARG A 153 -2.19 -11.15 -10.82
C ARG A 153 -2.89 -11.14 -9.46
N PHE A 154 -2.15 -11.49 -8.41
CA PHE A 154 -2.64 -11.41 -7.03
C PHE A 154 -3.15 -10.00 -6.71
N PHE A 155 -2.39 -8.96 -7.04
CA PHE A 155 -2.81 -7.58 -6.78
C PHE A 155 -4.10 -7.21 -7.50
N THR A 156 -4.19 -7.55 -8.79
CA THR A 156 -5.41 -7.29 -9.58
C THR A 156 -6.63 -7.95 -8.94
N GLU A 157 -6.51 -9.23 -8.59
CA GLU A 157 -7.62 -9.99 -8.00
C GLU A 157 -7.93 -9.51 -6.56
N PHE A 158 -6.90 -9.18 -5.77
CA PHE A 158 -7.05 -8.72 -4.40
C PHE A 158 -7.71 -7.36 -4.29
N VAL A 159 -7.37 -6.39 -5.15
CA VAL A 159 -8.02 -5.07 -5.15
C VAL A 159 -9.51 -5.20 -5.45
N ILE A 160 -9.89 -6.09 -6.35
CA ILE A 160 -11.31 -6.38 -6.64
C ILE A 160 -12.00 -7.03 -5.43
N TYR A 161 -11.33 -7.98 -4.76
CA TYR A 161 -11.84 -8.69 -3.58
C TYR A 161 -12.02 -7.75 -2.38
N ASP A 162 -11.02 -6.90 -2.11
CA ASP A 162 -10.97 -5.99 -0.95
C ASP A 162 -11.74 -4.68 -1.20
N ARG A 163 -12.43 -4.59 -2.32
CA ARG A 163 -13.09 -3.38 -2.78
C ARG A 163 -14.28 -3.01 -1.89
N ILE A 164 -14.29 -1.78 -1.40
CA ILE A 164 -15.47 -1.13 -0.83
C ILE A 164 -16.24 -0.45 -1.97
N PRO A 165 -17.48 -0.85 -2.23
CA PRO A 165 -18.30 -0.21 -3.27
C PRO A 165 -18.42 1.30 -3.04
N ARG A 166 -18.26 2.09 -4.10
CA ARG A 166 -18.45 3.55 -4.04
C ARG A 166 -19.93 3.88 -3.86
N GLU A 167 -20.22 4.83 -2.98
CA GLU A 167 -21.58 5.32 -2.78
C GLU A 167 -22.08 6.11 -4.00
N THR A 168 -21.18 6.85 -4.65
CA THR A 168 -21.48 7.66 -5.83
C THR A 168 -20.77 7.12 -7.06
N PRO A 169 -21.48 6.96 -8.20
CA PRO A 169 -20.86 6.56 -9.45
C PRO A 169 -19.78 7.56 -9.90
N PHE A 170 -18.69 7.03 -10.46
CA PHE A 170 -17.69 7.86 -11.12
C PHE A 170 -18.30 8.50 -12.39
N ILE A 171 -18.17 9.82 -12.55
CA ILE A 171 -18.64 10.58 -13.71
C ILE A 171 -17.50 10.68 -14.74
N ASP A 172 -16.50 11.52 -14.43
CA ASP A 172 -15.32 11.77 -15.25
C ASP A 172 -14.13 12.25 -14.38
N LEU A 173 -12.96 12.38 -15.00
CA LEU A 173 -11.75 12.81 -14.31
C LEU A 173 -11.78 14.30 -13.95
N GLU A 174 -12.48 15.12 -14.67
CA GLU A 174 -12.69 16.56 -14.41
C GLU A 174 -13.48 16.75 -13.11
N THR A 175 -14.59 16.04 -12.96
CA THR A 175 -15.42 16.05 -11.75
C THR A 175 -14.63 15.53 -10.56
N MET A 176 -13.95 14.39 -10.71
CA MET A 176 -13.10 13.83 -9.65
C MET A 176 -11.99 14.82 -9.24
N PHE A 177 -11.35 15.48 -10.21
CA PHE A 177 -10.33 16.48 -9.91
C PHE A 177 -10.92 17.67 -9.15
N ALA A 178 -12.07 18.19 -9.59
CA ALA A 178 -12.74 19.30 -8.92
C ALA A 178 -13.13 18.97 -7.47
N GLU A 179 -13.70 17.78 -7.24
CA GLU A 179 -14.04 17.28 -5.91
C GLU A 179 -12.81 17.16 -5.00
N ARG A 180 -11.72 16.59 -5.54
CA ARG A 180 -10.46 16.48 -4.80
C ARG A 180 -9.87 17.85 -4.45
N MET A 181 -9.98 18.83 -5.35
CA MET A 181 -9.51 20.19 -5.07
C MET A 181 -10.38 20.89 -4.02
N ALA A 182 -11.70 20.69 -4.06
CA ALA A 182 -12.62 21.25 -3.08
C ALA A 182 -12.47 20.65 -1.68
N ALA A 183 -11.98 19.42 -1.59
CA ALA A 183 -11.74 18.72 -0.31
C ALA A 183 -10.41 19.09 0.36
N ILE A 184 -9.59 19.97 -0.24
CA ILE A 184 -8.31 20.37 0.35
C ILE A 184 -8.56 21.37 1.48
N ASP A 185 -8.06 21.02 2.65
CA ASP A 185 -7.97 21.93 3.79
C ASP A 185 -6.68 22.75 3.71
N GLU A 186 -6.78 24.01 3.32
CA GLU A 186 -5.61 24.91 3.23
C GLU A 186 -5.07 25.33 4.59
N ASP A 187 -5.90 25.30 5.64
CA ASP A 187 -5.51 25.66 7.00
C ASP A 187 -4.80 24.50 7.73
N ASN A 188 -5.07 23.26 7.29
CA ASN A 188 -4.43 22.05 7.82
C ASN A 188 -3.91 21.16 6.68
N PRO A 189 -2.82 21.58 6.01
CA PRO A 189 -2.32 20.89 4.84
C PRO A 189 -1.80 19.48 5.19
N SER A 190 -2.06 18.54 4.29
CA SER A 190 -1.56 17.18 4.38
C SER A 190 -0.01 17.16 4.34
N ASP A 191 0.59 16.18 5.01
CA ASP A 191 2.03 15.90 4.93
C ASP A 191 2.44 15.25 3.60
N TRP A 192 1.47 14.76 2.81
CA TRP A 192 1.70 14.26 1.45
C TRP A 192 1.76 15.42 0.47
N VAL A 193 2.96 15.65 -0.07
CA VAL A 193 3.19 16.73 -1.02
C VAL A 193 2.90 16.25 -2.43
N MET A 194 1.88 16.83 -3.03
CA MET A 194 1.43 16.48 -4.38
C MET A 194 1.33 17.72 -5.27
N ILE A 195 1.69 17.54 -6.54
CA ILE A 195 1.41 18.51 -7.60
C ILE A 195 0.42 17.85 -8.55
N ARG A 196 -0.73 18.46 -8.77
CA ARG A 196 -1.83 17.85 -9.54
C ARG A 196 -2.54 18.82 -10.48
N GLY A 197 -3.04 18.32 -11.60
CA GLY A 197 -3.77 19.12 -12.57
C GLY A 197 -4.32 18.30 -13.75
N MET A 198 -5.24 18.90 -14.48
CA MET A 198 -5.70 18.34 -15.77
C MET A 198 -4.70 18.76 -16.86
N ILE A 199 -4.18 17.78 -17.62
CA ILE A 199 -3.24 18.03 -18.72
C ILE A 199 -3.94 18.06 -20.07
N ALA A 200 -5.08 17.41 -20.18
CA ALA A 200 -6.02 17.47 -21.30
C ALA A 200 -7.40 17.01 -20.79
N GLU A 201 -8.42 17.10 -21.62
CA GLU A 201 -9.71 16.47 -21.36
C GLU A 201 -9.50 14.96 -21.17
N GLY A 202 -10.08 14.41 -20.10
CA GLY A 202 -9.91 13.00 -19.73
C GLY A 202 -8.51 12.59 -19.33
N LYS A 203 -7.62 13.53 -18.97
CA LYS A 203 -6.25 13.22 -18.50
C LYS A 203 -5.90 14.00 -17.23
N TYR A 204 -5.95 13.29 -16.09
CA TYR A 204 -5.57 13.83 -14.79
C TYR A 204 -4.14 13.39 -14.42
N ALA A 205 -3.25 14.38 -14.27
CA ALA A 205 -1.85 14.16 -13.91
C ALA A 205 -1.57 14.58 -12.49
N TYR A 206 -0.76 13.78 -11.77
CA TYR A 206 -0.27 14.13 -10.45
C TYR A 206 1.13 13.58 -10.19
N ARG A 207 1.92 14.35 -9.42
CA ARG A 207 3.26 14.04 -8.98
C ARG A 207 3.29 14.05 -7.45
N ASN A 208 3.81 12.99 -6.85
CA ASN A 208 4.12 12.95 -5.42
C ASN A 208 5.60 13.26 -5.23
N ASP A 209 5.90 14.24 -4.38
CA ASP A 209 7.27 14.69 -4.09
C ASP A 209 7.84 14.01 -2.82
N ASN A 210 7.03 13.28 -2.05
CA ASN A 210 7.43 12.43 -0.94
C ASN A 210 6.59 11.14 -0.91
N CYS A 211 7.05 10.12 -0.19
CA CYS A 211 6.33 8.87 -0.02
C CYS A 211 6.69 8.18 1.30
N PHE A 212 5.88 8.37 2.34
CA PHE A 212 6.09 7.76 3.65
C PHE A 212 6.08 6.22 3.61
N TRP A 213 5.36 5.63 2.66
CA TRP A 213 5.39 4.18 2.48
C TRP A 213 6.76 3.67 2.06
N VAL A 214 7.39 4.34 1.11
CA VAL A 214 8.74 3.96 0.65
C VAL A 214 9.78 4.29 1.71
N GLU A 215 9.68 5.46 2.35
CA GLU A 215 10.57 5.89 3.42
C GLU A 215 10.53 4.97 4.65
N SER A 216 9.37 4.41 4.98
CA SER A 216 9.26 3.42 6.06
C SER A 216 9.86 2.05 5.72
N LEU A 217 10.25 1.81 4.47
CA LEU A 217 10.94 0.60 4.01
C LEU A 217 12.45 0.83 3.74
N ASP A 218 13.04 1.91 4.23
CA ASP A 218 14.44 2.24 3.94
C ASP A 218 15.45 1.20 4.47
N ASP A 219 15.07 0.47 5.51
CA ASP A 219 15.82 -0.65 6.07
C ASP A 219 15.81 -1.91 5.18
N LEU A 220 14.94 -1.98 4.16
CA LEU A 220 14.82 -3.12 3.26
C LEU A 220 15.51 -2.85 1.91
N PRO A 221 16.31 -3.81 1.39
CA PRO A 221 17.26 -3.49 0.32
C PRO A 221 16.69 -3.53 -1.11
N ASP A 222 15.62 -4.32 -1.39
CA ASP A 222 15.18 -4.61 -2.76
C ASP A 222 14.16 -3.58 -3.26
N SER A 223 14.62 -2.63 -4.09
CA SER A 223 13.80 -1.55 -4.66
C SER A 223 12.68 -2.05 -5.58
N GLU A 224 12.89 -3.17 -6.27
CA GLU A 224 11.86 -3.76 -7.11
C GLU A 224 10.71 -4.32 -6.25
N ILE A 225 11.03 -5.00 -5.13
CA ILE A 225 10.00 -5.45 -4.18
C ILE A 225 9.27 -4.23 -3.59
N LYS A 226 9.99 -3.18 -3.16
CA LYS A 226 9.36 -1.94 -2.68
C LYS A 226 8.35 -1.38 -3.69
N TYR A 227 8.73 -1.32 -4.97
CA TYR A 227 7.83 -0.89 -6.04
C TYR A 227 6.56 -1.75 -6.10
N TYR A 228 6.69 -3.08 -6.10
CA TYR A 228 5.53 -3.97 -6.19
C TYR A 228 4.62 -3.94 -4.96
N VAL A 229 5.13 -3.65 -3.78
CA VAL A 229 4.33 -3.60 -2.55
C VAL A 229 3.72 -2.24 -2.26
N CYS A 230 4.36 -1.14 -2.70
CA CYS A 230 3.91 0.23 -2.46
C CYS A 230 3.16 0.85 -3.65
N CYS A 231 3.61 0.59 -4.89
CA CYS A 231 3.18 1.36 -6.06
C CYS A 231 2.31 0.57 -7.03
N TYR A 232 2.56 -0.73 -7.20
CA TYR A 232 1.90 -1.51 -8.25
C TYR A 232 0.37 -1.56 -8.11
N GLY A 233 -0.15 -1.53 -6.88
CA GLY A 233 -1.59 -1.50 -6.62
C GLY A 233 -2.31 -0.26 -7.17
N ASP A 234 -1.59 0.83 -7.45
CA ASP A 234 -2.18 2.06 -7.97
C ASP A 234 -2.83 1.87 -9.35
N TYR A 235 -2.33 0.93 -10.17
CA TYR A 235 -2.93 0.62 -11.48
C TYR A 235 -4.36 0.09 -11.33
N GLU A 236 -4.56 -0.86 -10.43
CA GLU A 236 -5.89 -1.41 -10.19
C GLU A 236 -6.76 -0.45 -9.37
N GLY A 237 -6.15 0.29 -8.43
CA GLY A 237 -6.82 1.37 -7.71
C GLY A 237 -7.36 2.47 -8.63
N ALA A 238 -6.71 2.74 -9.77
CA ALA A 238 -7.23 3.64 -10.79
C ALA A 238 -8.44 3.03 -11.52
N ARG A 239 -8.39 1.75 -11.88
CA ARG A 239 -9.52 1.04 -12.50
C ARG A 239 -10.72 0.90 -11.58
N ASP A 240 -10.50 0.98 -10.27
CA ASP A 240 -11.59 0.96 -9.30
C ASP A 240 -12.52 2.18 -9.42
N TYR A 241 -12.05 3.30 -9.98
CA TYR A 241 -12.93 4.43 -10.30
C TYR A 241 -13.92 4.07 -11.41
N HIS A 242 -13.40 3.54 -12.51
CA HIS A 242 -14.18 3.05 -13.66
C HIS A 242 -13.27 2.17 -14.53
N GLU A 243 -13.83 1.16 -15.20
CA GLU A 243 -13.08 0.24 -16.06
C GLU A 243 -12.34 0.93 -17.22
N SER A 244 -12.81 2.12 -17.64
CA SER A 244 -12.18 2.93 -18.68
C SER A 244 -10.96 3.73 -18.19
N ILE A 245 -10.70 3.76 -16.87
CA ILE A 245 -9.58 4.52 -16.33
C ILE A 245 -8.32 3.67 -16.37
N VAL A 246 -7.32 4.16 -17.08
CA VAL A 246 -5.99 3.56 -17.19
C VAL A 246 -4.98 4.48 -16.52
N LEU A 247 -4.18 3.94 -15.59
CA LEU A 247 -3.07 4.66 -14.99
C LEU A 247 -1.79 4.39 -15.78
N THR A 248 -1.02 5.43 -16.05
CA THR A 248 0.39 5.32 -16.45
C THR A 248 1.30 5.90 -15.38
N MET A 249 2.45 5.27 -15.13
CA MET A 249 3.42 5.66 -14.13
C MET A 249 4.81 5.27 -14.64
N GLU A 250 5.73 6.24 -14.78
CA GLU A 250 7.08 6.00 -15.32
C GLU A 250 8.18 6.30 -14.30
N HIS A 251 7.93 7.20 -13.35
CA HIS A 251 8.89 7.54 -12.30
C HIS A 251 8.31 7.18 -10.94
N THR A 252 9.11 6.55 -10.08
CA THR A 252 8.69 6.21 -8.72
C THR A 252 9.82 6.37 -7.71
N ILE A 253 9.52 6.94 -6.55
CA ILE A 253 10.45 7.05 -5.42
C ILE A 253 10.94 5.65 -5.00
N ALA A 254 10.08 4.62 -5.08
CA ALA A 254 10.45 3.24 -4.76
C ALA A 254 11.58 2.69 -5.65
N GLN A 255 11.73 3.18 -6.87
CA GLN A 255 12.78 2.80 -7.81
C GLN A 255 13.97 3.78 -7.83
N GLY A 256 13.95 4.79 -6.94
CA GLY A 256 15.05 5.76 -6.78
C GLY A 256 14.85 7.06 -7.55
N ASP A 257 13.69 7.30 -8.16
CA ASP A 257 13.38 8.60 -8.75
C ASP A 257 13.10 9.65 -7.67
N PRO A 258 13.31 10.95 -7.96
CA PRO A 258 13.07 12.03 -7.00
C PRO A 258 11.58 12.30 -6.70
N TYR A 259 10.68 11.71 -7.47
CA TYR A 259 9.22 11.82 -7.32
C TYR A 259 8.52 10.62 -7.97
N CYS A 260 7.22 10.47 -7.67
CA CYS A 260 6.35 9.57 -8.44
C CYS A 260 5.52 10.38 -9.43
N SER A 261 5.53 10.00 -10.72
CA SER A 261 4.69 10.61 -11.76
C SER A 261 3.55 9.67 -12.16
N ARG A 262 2.33 10.18 -12.21
CA ARG A 262 1.12 9.40 -12.51
C ARG A 262 0.19 10.18 -13.42
N VAL A 263 -0.39 9.49 -14.41
CA VAL A 263 -1.48 10.03 -15.23
C VAL A 263 -2.61 9.01 -15.28
N MET A 264 -3.79 9.44 -14.88
CA MET A 264 -5.02 8.71 -15.12
C MET A 264 -5.58 9.16 -16.48
N HIS A 265 -5.88 8.21 -17.35
CA HIS A 265 -6.45 8.41 -18.68
C HIS A 265 -7.85 7.84 -18.70
N ASP A 266 -8.83 8.64 -19.13
CA ASP A 266 -10.17 8.15 -19.42
C ASP A 266 -10.25 7.74 -20.89
N THR A 267 -10.22 6.43 -21.15
CA THR A 267 -10.22 5.89 -22.51
C THR A 267 -11.55 6.07 -23.26
N ARG A 268 -12.61 6.56 -22.59
CA ARG A 268 -13.84 7.00 -23.24
C ARG A 268 -13.66 8.28 -24.04
N ILE A 269 -12.66 9.10 -23.63
CA ILE A 269 -12.36 10.41 -24.23
C ILE A 269 -11.23 10.27 -25.24
N ASP A 270 -10.10 9.65 -24.83
CA ASP A 270 -8.91 9.52 -25.67
C ASP A 270 -8.16 8.22 -25.35
N TYR A 271 -7.74 7.51 -26.41
CA TYR A 271 -6.91 6.28 -26.28
C TYR A 271 -5.42 6.56 -26.28
N ASP A 272 -4.97 7.81 -26.31
CA ASP A 272 -3.57 8.17 -26.19
C ASP A 272 -3.10 8.03 -24.73
N LEU A 273 -2.46 6.92 -24.42
CA LEU A 273 -1.92 6.59 -23.07
C LEU A 273 -0.47 7.04 -22.89
N ARG A 274 0.07 7.92 -23.72
CA ARG A 274 1.45 8.40 -23.56
C ARG A 274 1.60 9.14 -22.24
N HIS A 275 2.60 8.71 -21.49
CA HIS A 275 3.01 9.41 -20.28
C HIS A 275 3.83 10.65 -20.67
N PRO A 276 3.65 11.80 -20.01
CA PRO A 276 4.49 12.97 -20.24
C PRO A 276 5.96 12.67 -19.96
N PRO A 277 6.90 13.18 -20.77
CA PRO A 277 8.33 12.92 -20.56
C PRO A 277 8.84 13.55 -19.26
N LYS A 278 9.97 13.06 -18.74
CA LYS A 278 10.58 13.54 -17.50
C LYS A 278 10.72 15.06 -17.46
N THR A 279 11.09 15.69 -18.60
CA THR A 279 11.22 17.14 -18.70
C THR A 279 9.91 17.90 -18.45
N PHE A 280 8.76 17.31 -18.72
CA PHE A 280 7.47 17.90 -18.34
C PHE A 280 7.34 17.93 -16.81
N TRP A 281 7.60 16.82 -16.14
CA TRP A 281 7.47 16.69 -14.69
C TRP A 281 8.47 17.57 -13.93
N ASP A 282 9.71 17.66 -14.42
CA ASP A 282 10.77 18.49 -13.83
C ASP A 282 10.46 19.99 -13.93
N ASN A 283 9.66 20.41 -14.94
CA ASN A 283 9.36 21.81 -15.22
C ASN A 283 7.92 22.23 -14.85
N ILE A 284 7.16 21.39 -14.12
CA ILE A 284 5.86 21.80 -13.62
C ILE A 284 6.03 22.95 -12.61
N TRP A 285 5.33 24.04 -12.87
CA TRP A 285 5.29 25.22 -12.02
C TRP A 285 3.96 25.33 -11.29
N PRO A 286 3.84 24.82 -10.05
CA PRO A 286 2.55 24.73 -9.37
C PRO A 286 2.12 26.06 -8.75
N ILE A 287 0.83 26.30 -8.75
CA ILE A 287 0.18 27.31 -7.91
C ILE A 287 0.13 26.76 -6.49
N ARG A 288 0.64 27.52 -5.51
CA ARG A 288 0.75 27.05 -4.11
C ARG A 288 -0.54 27.16 -3.32
N LYS A 289 -1.40 28.12 -3.70
CA LYS A 289 -2.72 28.32 -3.09
C LYS A 289 -3.80 28.16 -4.14
N ILE A 290 -4.90 27.50 -3.80
CA ILE A 290 -6.03 27.25 -4.72
C ILE A 290 -6.67 28.56 -5.14
N ASN A 291 -6.65 29.57 -4.27
CA ASN A 291 -7.24 30.89 -4.50
C ASN A 291 -6.27 31.94 -5.09
N GLU A 292 -5.02 31.58 -5.37
CA GLU A 292 -4.10 32.47 -6.12
C GLU A 292 -4.52 32.51 -7.61
N LYS A 293 -4.89 33.68 -8.11
CA LYS A 293 -5.33 33.89 -9.50
C LYS A 293 -4.16 34.04 -10.47
#